data_d4806cde7db9d27cb36dfca546b527ba
#
_entry.id   d4806cde7db9d27cb36dfca546b527ba
#
_cell.length_a   1.000
_cell.length_b   1.000
_cell.length_c   1.000
_cell.angle_alpha   90.00
_cell.angle_beta   90.00
_cell.angle_gamma   90.00
#
_symmetry.space_group_name_H-M   'P 1'
#
loop_
_entity.id
_entity.type
_entity.pdbx_description
1 polymer ?
#
loop_
_entity_poly.entity_id
_entity_poly.type
_entity_poly.pdbx_seq_one_letter_code
_entity_poly.pdbx_strand_id
1 'polypeptide(L)'
;MKIVLPNLPPKEANPNSNSHFYTRSRVRREQHEQMIGYVLEQGRPDKPFEKAHITITWRAKDKRKRDIDNLLSAMKGSIDGLVEADVLVDDSAKHLSYTLFYEWGDDVT
;
A
#
# COMPACT_ATOMS: atom_id res chain seq x y z
N MET A 1 -3.23 13.24 -6.57
CA MET A 1 -1.90 12.83 -6.11
C MET A 1 -1.65 11.38 -6.50
N LYS A 2 -0.48 11.07 -6.98
CA LYS A 2 -0.10 9.73 -7.41
C LYS A 2 1.23 9.35 -6.80
N ILE A 3 1.32 8.13 -6.26
CA ILE A 3 2.58 7.57 -5.75
C ILE A 3 2.80 6.23 -6.43
N VAL A 4 4.01 6.05 -6.97
CA VAL A 4 4.40 4.81 -7.64
C VAL A 4 5.37 4.06 -6.76
N LEU A 5 5.05 2.79 -6.47
CA LEU A 5 5.90 1.89 -5.71
C LEU A 5 6.56 0.89 -6.65
N PRO A 6 7.83 0.53 -6.41
CA PRO A 6 8.58 -0.30 -7.35
C PRO A 6 8.16 -1.77 -7.38
N ASN A 7 7.53 -2.26 -6.32
CA ASN A 7 7.22 -3.67 -6.17
C ASN A 7 5.83 -3.90 -5.61
N LEU A 8 5.28 -5.09 -5.84
CA LEU A 8 4.09 -5.55 -5.14
C LEU A 8 4.37 -5.66 -3.63
N PRO A 9 3.33 -5.60 -2.77
CA PRO A 9 3.56 -5.76 -1.34
C PRO A 9 4.15 -7.16 -1.05
N PRO A 10 5.10 -7.27 -0.11
CA PRO A 10 5.67 -8.56 0.25
C PRO A 10 4.60 -9.50 0.82
N LYS A 11 4.69 -10.78 0.52
CA LYS A 11 3.75 -11.77 1.06
C LYS A 11 3.74 -11.80 2.59
N GLU A 12 4.86 -11.50 3.22
CA GLU A 12 5.02 -11.48 4.67
C GLU A 12 4.20 -10.38 5.34
N ALA A 13 3.78 -9.35 4.58
CA ALA A 13 2.89 -8.31 5.08
C ALA A 13 1.43 -8.76 5.15
N ASN A 14 1.09 -9.86 4.47
CA ASN A 14 -0.27 -10.40 4.49
C ASN A 14 -0.53 -11.12 5.81
N PRO A 15 -1.57 -10.75 6.58
CA PRO A 15 -1.88 -11.43 7.85
C PRO A 15 -2.19 -12.91 7.69
N ASN A 16 -2.58 -13.35 6.49
CA ASN A 16 -2.91 -14.76 6.20
C ASN A 16 -1.69 -15.58 5.78
N SER A 17 -0.49 -14.97 5.74
CA SER A 17 0.73 -15.69 5.43
C SER A 17 1.16 -16.56 6.61
N ASN A 18 2.00 -17.56 6.33
CA ASN A 18 2.58 -18.42 7.38
C ASN A 18 3.79 -17.79 8.07
N SER A 19 4.05 -16.52 7.81
CA SER A 19 5.20 -15.82 8.37
C SER A 19 5.05 -15.61 9.87
N HIS A 20 6.17 -15.64 10.58
CA HIS A 20 6.21 -15.40 12.01
C HIS A 20 5.77 -13.95 12.31
N PHE A 21 5.15 -13.76 13.49
CA PHE A 21 4.67 -12.45 13.94
C PHE A 21 5.73 -11.35 13.84
N TYR A 22 6.96 -11.62 14.30
CA TYR A 22 8.02 -10.62 14.25
C TYR A 22 8.41 -10.24 12.82
N THR A 23 8.39 -11.21 11.91
CA THR A 23 8.66 -10.96 10.49
C THR A 23 7.59 -10.05 9.89
N ARG A 24 6.32 -10.33 10.18
CA ARG A 24 5.20 -9.49 9.70
C ARG A 24 5.29 -8.07 10.23
N SER A 25 5.58 -7.92 11.52
CA SER A 25 5.71 -6.60 12.14
C SER A 25 6.87 -5.81 11.56
N ARG A 26 7.99 -6.46 11.31
CA ARG A 26 9.16 -5.83 10.68
C ARG A 26 8.84 -5.36 9.27
N VAL A 27 8.20 -6.22 8.48
CA VAL A 27 7.86 -5.89 7.09
C VAL A 27 6.88 -4.72 7.03
N ARG A 28 5.87 -4.69 7.89
CA ARG A 28 4.94 -3.56 7.97
C ARG A 28 5.65 -2.26 8.34
N ARG A 29 6.58 -2.31 9.27
CA ARG A 29 7.36 -1.13 9.65
C ARG A 29 8.22 -0.65 8.50
N GLU A 30 8.85 -1.57 7.77
CA GLU A 30 9.61 -1.23 6.57
C GLU A 30 8.75 -0.56 5.51
N GLN A 31 7.53 -1.09 5.26
CA GLN A 31 6.58 -0.48 4.35
C GLN A 31 6.20 0.94 4.78
N HIS A 32 5.96 1.13 6.07
CA HIS A 32 5.64 2.42 6.66
C HIS A 32 6.75 3.43 6.38
N GLU A 33 7.98 3.06 6.68
CA GLU A 33 9.16 3.93 6.49
C GLU A 33 9.41 4.21 5.01
N GLN A 34 9.27 3.19 4.15
CA GLN A 34 9.43 3.34 2.72
C GLN A 34 8.39 4.28 2.12
N MET A 35 7.14 4.19 2.57
CA MET A 35 6.08 5.07 2.08
C MET A 35 6.38 6.53 2.45
N ILE A 36 6.86 6.79 3.65
CA ILE A 36 7.27 8.15 4.05
C ILE A 36 8.33 8.67 3.08
N GLY A 37 9.32 7.84 2.74
CA GLY A 37 10.35 8.18 1.77
C GLY A 37 9.79 8.49 0.39
N TYR A 38 8.86 7.68 -0.11
CA TYR A 38 8.24 7.90 -1.42
C TYR A 38 7.42 9.19 -1.44
N VAL A 39 6.72 9.52 -0.35
CA VAL A 39 5.97 10.77 -0.25
C VAL A 39 6.91 11.97 -0.30
N LEU A 40 8.03 11.91 0.43
CA LEU A 40 9.02 12.99 0.41
C LEU A 40 9.63 13.16 -0.98
N GLU A 41 9.86 12.07 -1.69
CA GLU A 41 10.46 12.09 -3.02
C GLU A 41 9.47 12.53 -4.11
N GLN A 42 8.22 12.04 -4.05
CA GLN A 42 7.22 12.23 -5.08
C GLN A 42 6.24 13.37 -4.82
N GLY A 43 6.28 13.93 -3.62
CA GLY A 43 5.45 15.07 -3.22
C GLY A 43 4.30 14.70 -2.30
N ARG A 44 3.88 15.67 -1.48
CA ARG A 44 2.74 15.55 -0.59
C ARG A 44 1.82 16.76 -0.73
N PRO A 45 0.53 16.67 -0.34
CA PRO A 45 -0.35 17.83 -0.36
C PRO A 45 0.06 18.85 0.72
N ASP A 46 -0.33 20.12 0.55
CA ASP A 46 -0.08 21.16 1.53
C ASP A 46 -0.72 20.86 2.87
N LYS A 47 -1.88 20.23 2.84
CA LYS A 47 -2.62 19.79 4.04
C LYS A 47 -3.05 18.35 3.85
N PRO A 48 -3.08 17.55 4.93
CA PRO A 48 -3.60 16.18 4.84
C PRO A 48 -5.05 16.16 4.36
N PHE A 49 -5.39 15.18 3.55
CA PHE A 49 -6.76 14.97 3.11
C PHE A 49 -7.60 14.42 4.26
N GLU A 50 -8.69 15.11 4.60
CA GLU A 50 -9.63 14.64 5.63
C GLU A 50 -10.46 13.46 5.13
N LYS A 51 -10.83 13.50 3.84
CA LYS A 51 -11.50 12.41 3.16
C LYS A 51 -10.78 12.16 1.84
N ALA A 52 -10.53 10.91 1.55
CA ALA A 52 -9.85 10.53 0.32
C ALA A 52 -10.42 9.25 -0.25
N HIS A 53 -10.44 9.18 -1.56
CA HIS A 53 -10.70 7.94 -2.28
C HIS A 53 -9.37 7.49 -2.88
N ILE A 54 -8.94 6.29 -2.52
CA ILE A 54 -7.67 5.75 -2.99
C ILE A 54 -7.94 4.72 -4.08
N THR A 55 -7.38 4.94 -5.24
CA THR A 55 -7.38 3.95 -6.31
C THR A 55 -6.02 3.25 -6.30
N ILE A 56 -6.04 1.95 -6.10
CA ILE A 56 -4.83 1.12 -6.08
C ILE A 56 -4.85 0.21 -7.30
N THR A 57 -3.78 0.27 -8.08
CA THR A 57 -3.58 -0.63 -9.20
C THR A 57 -2.31 -1.44 -8.94
N TRP A 58 -2.48 -2.76 -8.77
CA TRP A 58 -1.35 -3.67 -8.68
C TRP A 58 -1.03 -4.21 -10.07
N ARG A 59 0.25 -4.18 -10.44
CA ARG A 59 0.73 -4.66 -11.72
C ARG A 59 1.75 -5.77 -11.52
N ALA A 60 1.37 -6.97 -11.90
CA ALA A 60 2.21 -8.16 -11.76
C ALA A 60 2.72 -8.62 -13.13
N LYS A 61 3.98 -9.01 -13.19
CA LYS A 61 4.59 -9.51 -14.43
C LYS A 61 4.34 -10.99 -14.67
N ASP A 62 3.80 -11.69 -13.67
CA ASP A 62 3.51 -13.12 -13.76
C ASP A 62 2.01 -13.38 -13.67
N LYS A 63 1.61 -14.63 -13.93
CA LYS A 63 0.21 -15.06 -13.89
C LYS A 63 -0.12 -15.80 -12.59
N ARG A 64 0.66 -15.62 -11.55
CA ARG A 64 0.41 -16.24 -10.26
C ARG A 64 -0.93 -15.78 -9.71
N LYS A 65 -1.71 -16.73 -9.20
CA LYS A 65 -2.98 -16.40 -8.57
C LYS A 65 -2.74 -15.58 -7.30
N ARG A 66 -3.47 -14.47 -7.17
CA ARG A 66 -3.46 -13.61 -5.99
C ARG A 66 -4.86 -13.15 -5.69
N ASP A 67 -5.22 -13.16 -4.41
CA ASP A 67 -6.53 -12.65 -3.98
C ASP A 67 -6.41 -11.15 -3.71
N ILE A 68 -7.34 -10.37 -4.24
CA ILE A 68 -7.28 -8.91 -4.16
C ILE A 68 -7.41 -8.40 -2.71
N ASP A 69 -8.20 -9.08 -1.88
CA ASP A 69 -8.33 -8.73 -0.47
C ASP A 69 -7.02 -8.96 0.30
N ASN A 70 -6.25 -10.00 -0.06
CA ASN A 70 -4.94 -10.25 0.51
C ASN A 70 -3.93 -9.19 0.10
N LEU A 71 -4.00 -8.72 -1.14
CA LEU A 71 -3.15 -7.62 -1.61
C LEU A 71 -3.45 -6.34 -0.83
N LEU A 72 -4.72 -6.03 -0.62
CA LEU A 72 -5.10 -4.85 0.16
C LEU A 72 -4.63 -4.97 1.61
N SER A 73 -4.83 -6.13 2.24
CA SER A 73 -4.37 -6.37 3.60
C SER A 73 -2.85 -6.21 3.73
N ALA A 74 -2.11 -6.60 2.71
CA ALA A 74 -0.66 -6.46 2.69
C ALA A 74 -0.18 -5.01 2.50
N MET A 75 -1.08 -4.07 2.24
CA MET A 75 -0.76 -2.65 2.10
C MET A 75 -0.88 -1.86 3.41
N LYS A 76 -1.21 -2.52 4.51
CA LYS A 76 -1.49 -1.83 5.79
C LYS A 76 -0.34 -0.93 6.23
N GLY A 77 0.89 -1.41 6.18
CA GLY A 77 2.07 -0.62 6.53
C GLY A 77 2.25 0.60 5.64
N SER A 78 2.01 0.43 4.34
CA SER A 78 2.11 1.52 3.37
C SER A 78 1.04 2.60 3.60
N ILE A 79 -0.19 2.18 3.90
CA ILE A 79 -1.29 3.12 4.17
C ILE A 79 -1.03 3.87 5.48
N ASP A 80 -0.54 3.19 6.52
CA ASP A 80 -0.12 3.83 7.76
C ASP A 80 0.97 4.87 7.50
N GLY A 81 1.87 4.60 6.56
CA GLY A 81 2.90 5.55 6.15
C GLY A 81 2.32 6.81 5.52
N LEU A 82 1.22 6.71 4.78
CA LEU A 82 0.54 7.89 4.23
C LEU A 82 -0.01 8.80 5.34
N VAL A 83 -0.52 8.22 6.41
CA VAL A 83 -1.00 8.99 7.57
C VAL A 83 0.18 9.69 8.25
N GLU A 84 1.26 8.95 8.51
CA GLU A 84 2.45 9.50 9.16
C GLU A 84 3.13 10.59 8.33
N ALA A 85 3.07 10.48 7.01
CA ALA A 85 3.67 11.46 6.10
C ALA A 85 2.76 12.66 5.81
N ASP A 86 1.66 12.81 6.54
CA ASP A 86 0.71 13.92 6.42
C ASP A 86 0.02 13.99 5.05
N VAL A 87 -0.18 12.87 4.40
CA VAL A 87 -1.02 12.79 3.20
C VAL A 87 -2.49 12.60 3.57
N LEU A 88 -2.74 11.81 4.61
CA LEU A 88 -4.08 11.48 5.12
C LEU A 88 -4.18 11.86 6.59
N VAL A 89 -5.36 12.31 7.00
CA VAL A 89 -5.62 12.57 8.42
C VAL A 89 -5.70 11.26 9.19
N ASP A 90 -6.38 10.26 8.62
CA ASP A 90 -6.59 8.96 9.26
C ASP A 90 -6.95 7.93 8.21
N ASP A 91 -6.79 6.65 8.53
CA ASP A 91 -7.06 5.54 7.61
C ASP A 91 -8.37 4.80 7.88
N SER A 92 -9.21 5.32 8.76
CA SER A 92 -10.48 4.68 9.10
C SER A 92 -11.50 4.78 7.95
N ALA A 93 -12.51 3.93 7.99
CA ALA A 93 -13.58 3.91 6.99
C ALA A 93 -14.36 5.24 6.90
N LYS A 94 -14.29 6.05 7.94
CA LYS A 94 -14.89 7.39 7.95
C LYS A 94 -14.16 8.35 7.01
N HIS A 95 -12.87 8.13 6.80
CA HIS A 95 -11.99 9.01 6.03
C HIS A 95 -11.61 8.47 4.66
N LEU A 96 -11.61 7.14 4.49
CA LEU A 96 -11.11 6.50 3.27
C LEU A 96 -12.13 5.59 2.61
N SER A 97 -12.06 5.56 1.28
CA SER A 97 -12.68 4.53 0.45
C SER A 97 -11.68 4.10 -0.61
N TYR A 98 -11.91 2.93 -1.21
CA TYR A 98 -10.97 2.35 -2.17
C TYR A 98 -11.65 1.91 -3.44
N THR A 99 -10.92 1.99 -4.55
CA THR A 99 -11.17 1.25 -5.78
C THR A 99 -9.91 0.46 -6.09
N LEU A 100 -10.06 -0.83 -6.38
CA LEU A 100 -8.94 -1.75 -6.54
C LEU A 100 -8.93 -2.34 -7.94
N PHE A 101 -7.77 -2.33 -8.57
CA PHE A 101 -7.54 -2.93 -9.88
C PHE A 101 -6.33 -3.85 -9.83
N TYR A 102 -6.40 -4.96 -10.56
CA TYR A 102 -5.27 -5.87 -10.69
C TYR A 102 -5.03 -6.16 -12.17
N GLU A 103 -3.80 -5.92 -12.61
CA GLU A 103 -3.36 -6.18 -13.98
C GLU A 103 -2.19 -7.17 -13.93
N TRP A 104 -2.15 -8.08 -14.91
CA TRP A 104 -1.07 -9.06 -14.99
C TRP A 104 -0.77 -9.41 -16.43
N GLY A 105 0.45 -9.88 -16.67
CA GLY A 105 0.93 -10.29 -17.98
C GLY A 105 2.32 -9.80 -18.25
N ASP A 106 2.91 -10.30 -19.33
CA ASP A 106 4.28 -9.95 -19.73
C ASP A 106 4.40 -8.49 -20.18
N ASP A 107 3.28 -7.90 -20.59
CA ASP A 107 3.22 -6.54 -21.12
C ASP A 107 3.08 -5.47 -20.05
N VAL A 108 2.90 -5.88 -18.79
CA VAL A 108 2.71 -4.94 -17.69
C VAL A 108 4.06 -4.40 -17.24
N THR A 109 4.21 -3.11 -17.28
CA THR A 109 5.45 -2.43 -16.87
C THR A 109 5.17 -1.25 -15.95
#